data_2d263923ae8b5dfa1ada461f6688b398
#
_entry.id   2d263923ae8b5dfa1ada461f6688b398
#
_cell.length_a   1.000
_cell.length_b   1.000
_cell.length_c   1.000
_cell.angle_alpha   90.00
_cell.angle_beta   90.00
_cell.angle_gamma   90.00
#
_symmetry.space_group_name_H-M   'P 1'
#
loop_
_entity.id
_entity.type
_entity.pdbx_description
1 polymer ?
#
loop_
_entity_poly.entity_id
_entity_poly.type
_entity_poly.pdbx_seq_one_letter_code
_entity_poly.pdbx_strand_id
1 'polypeptide(L)'
;MKKIIIFLFASFMLSSCQSQKTVTETKNTEISKLTDQQLMDKVQKDALKYFWDYAEPNSLLGRERYHEDNIYPQNDKHVVTTGGSGFGLATVLVGVERGFIPREEAVKRLNTMMDFLAKADRFHGAWSHWIHGETGKVVPFGRKDNGGDLVETAFLTSGILMVREYFKDGNAEEKALAQKCDELWKGIAWNWYTKGGEKVLYWHWSPEYQWEMNFPLQGYNECLITYILAASSPTHAIDAETYYQGWTRNGTYLTDKSKYGLPL
;
A
#
# COMPACT_ATOMS: atom_id res chain seq x y z
N MET A 1 5.70 39.55 -45.66
CA MET A 1 6.00 38.16 -45.22
C MET A 1 5.70 37.83 -43.75
N LYS A 2 5.47 38.79 -42.83
CA LYS A 2 5.19 38.51 -41.41
C LYS A 2 3.74 38.13 -41.05
N LYS A 3 2.79 38.37 -41.92
CA LYS A 3 1.33 38.09 -41.63
C LYS A 3 0.88 36.66 -41.98
N ILE A 4 1.59 35.92 -42.82
CA ILE A 4 1.22 34.56 -43.23
C ILE A 4 1.63 33.52 -42.20
N ILE A 5 2.71 33.77 -41.43
CA ILE A 5 3.23 32.82 -40.39
C ILE A 5 2.30 32.75 -39.19
N ILE A 6 1.63 33.84 -38.79
CA ILE A 6 0.71 33.87 -37.64
C ILE A 6 -0.57 33.06 -37.90
N PHE A 7 -1.06 33.02 -39.14
CA PHE A 7 -2.25 32.24 -39.47
C PHE A 7 -2.01 30.73 -39.51
N LEU A 8 -0.83 30.28 -39.92
CA LEU A 8 -0.45 28.87 -39.90
C LEU A 8 -0.25 28.34 -38.44
N PHE A 9 0.24 29.17 -37.54
CA PHE A 9 0.43 28.77 -36.12
C PHE A 9 -0.90 28.66 -35.36
N ALA A 10 -1.86 29.56 -35.66
CA ALA A 10 -3.21 29.49 -35.07
C ALA A 10 -4.02 28.27 -35.56
N SER A 11 -3.86 27.86 -36.82
CA SER A 11 -4.50 26.65 -37.37
C SER A 11 -3.97 25.36 -36.73
N PHE A 12 -2.66 25.31 -36.40
CA PHE A 12 -2.06 24.14 -35.77
C PHE A 12 -2.50 23.98 -34.29
N MET A 13 -2.68 25.09 -33.58
CA MET A 13 -3.16 25.07 -32.18
C MET A 13 -4.64 24.67 -32.08
N LEU A 14 -5.47 25.09 -33.05
CA LEU A 14 -6.90 24.70 -33.09
C LEU A 14 -7.09 23.22 -33.42
N SER A 15 -6.23 22.66 -34.27
CA SER A 15 -6.26 21.25 -34.64
C SER A 15 -5.89 20.34 -33.47
N SER A 16 -4.90 20.73 -32.63
CA SER A 16 -4.48 19.99 -31.45
C SER A 16 -5.55 19.97 -30.37
N CYS A 17 -6.25 21.07 -30.14
CA CYS A 17 -7.33 21.17 -29.15
C CYS A 17 -8.58 20.35 -29.57
N GLN A 18 -8.88 20.28 -30.87
CA GLN A 18 -9.98 19.49 -31.40
C GLN A 18 -9.73 17.98 -31.33
N SER A 19 -8.48 17.55 -31.55
CA SER A 19 -8.08 16.14 -31.46
C SER A 19 -8.19 15.61 -30.01
N GLN A 20 -7.78 16.38 -29.01
CA GLN A 20 -7.91 15.99 -27.59
C GLN A 20 -9.37 15.92 -27.14
N LYS A 21 -10.22 16.87 -27.54
CA LYS A 21 -11.66 16.83 -27.26
C LYS A 21 -12.32 15.59 -27.84
N THR A 22 -12.04 15.28 -29.09
CA THR A 22 -12.66 14.16 -29.82
C THR A 22 -12.28 12.83 -29.18
N VAL A 23 -11.01 12.64 -28.76
CA VAL A 23 -10.54 11.41 -28.08
C VAL A 23 -11.20 11.25 -26.71
N THR A 24 -11.36 12.33 -25.96
CA THR A 24 -12.00 12.29 -24.63
C THR A 24 -13.50 11.99 -24.74
N GLU A 25 -14.20 12.61 -25.69
CA GLU A 25 -15.63 12.37 -25.95
C GLU A 25 -15.90 10.94 -26.44
N THR A 26 -15.05 10.40 -27.32
CA THR A 26 -15.17 9.02 -27.80
C THR A 26 -14.96 8.02 -26.68
N LYS A 27 -13.95 8.24 -25.84
CA LYS A 27 -13.65 7.38 -24.69
C LYS A 27 -14.80 7.37 -23.66
N ASN A 28 -15.38 8.53 -23.37
CA ASN A 28 -16.53 8.64 -22.46
C ASN A 28 -17.79 7.96 -23.03
N THR A 29 -18.00 8.03 -24.34
CA THR A 29 -19.15 7.39 -25.02
C THR A 29 -19.00 5.86 -25.01
N GLU A 30 -17.80 5.32 -25.10
CA GLU A 30 -17.55 3.88 -24.98
C GLU A 30 -17.79 3.36 -23.55
N ILE A 31 -17.30 4.08 -22.53
CA ILE A 31 -17.49 3.70 -21.13
C ILE A 31 -18.98 3.72 -20.75
N SER A 32 -19.76 4.68 -21.24
CA SER A 32 -21.20 4.78 -20.96
C SER A 32 -22.05 3.64 -21.55
N LYS A 33 -21.48 2.84 -22.45
CA LYS A 33 -22.14 1.67 -23.05
C LYS A 33 -21.85 0.36 -22.31
N LEU A 34 -20.95 0.36 -21.33
CA LEU A 34 -20.61 -0.82 -20.55
C LEU A 34 -21.75 -1.15 -19.57
N THR A 35 -22.03 -2.42 -19.42
CA THR A 35 -22.83 -2.90 -18.28
C THR A 35 -22.04 -2.71 -17.00
N ASP A 36 -22.71 -2.72 -15.83
CA ASP A 36 -22.07 -2.61 -14.52
C ASP A 36 -20.97 -3.67 -14.35
N GLN A 37 -21.24 -4.91 -14.80
CA GLN A 37 -20.25 -5.99 -14.74
C GLN A 37 -19.02 -5.70 -15.63
N GLN A 38 -19.23 -5.22 -16.84
CA GLN A 38 -18.12 -4.86 -17.76
C GLN A 38 -17.32 -3.66 -17.24
N LEU A 39 -17.99 -2.69 -16.62
CA LEU A 39 -17.33 -1.56 -15.99
C LEU A 39 -16.50 -2.01 -14.78
N MET A 40 -17.04 -2.88 -13.94
CA MET A 40 -16.31 -3.44 -12.78
C MET A 40 -15.08 -4.23 -13.22
N ASP A 41 -15.21 -5.09 -14.24
CA ASP A 41 -14.09 -5.85 -14.81
C ASP A 41 -13.01 -4.92 -15.35
N LYS A 42 -13.40 -3.86 -16.06
CA LYS A 42 -12.47 -2.88 -16.58
C LYS A 42 -11.72 -2.15 -15.46
N VAL A 43 -12.42 -1.66 -14.45
CA VAL A 43 -11.82 -0.95 -13.31
C VAL A 43 -10.82 -1.86 -12.57
N GLN A 44 -11.20 -3.11 -12.31
CA GLN A 44 -10.31 -4.07 -11.63
C GLN A 44 -9.07 -4.41 -12.46
N LYS A 45 -9.23 -4.61 -13.78
CA LYS A 45 -8.10 -4.85 -14.70
C LYS A 45 -7.16 -3.65 -14.77
N ASP A 46 -7.70 -2.44 -14.87
CA ASP A 46 -6.88 -1.24 -14.95
C ASP A 46 -6.15 -0.95 -13.62
N ALA A 47 -6.80 -1.19 -12.48
CA ALA A 47 -6.16 -1.11 -11.17
C ALA A 47 -5.04 -2.16 -11.00
N LEU A 48 -5.26 -3.39 -11.48
CA LEU A 48 -4.23 -4.45 -11.43
C LEU A 48 -2.95 -4.05 -12.17
N LYS A 49 -3.04 -3.33 -13.29
CA LYS A 49 -1.87 -2.91 -14.07
C LYS A 49 -0.85 -2.12 -13.24
N TYR A 50 -1.31 -1.28 -12.32
CA TYR A 50 -0.41 -0.52 -11.48
C TYR A 50 0.51 -1.43 -10.64
N PHE A 51 -0.03 -2.50 -10.11
CA PHE A 51 0.68 -3.44 -9.25
C PHE A 51 1.29 -4.63 -10.01
N TRP A 52 0.91 -4.84 -11.27
CA TRP A 52 1.39 -5.96 -12.06
C TRP A 52 2.35 -5.51 -13.16
N ASP A 53 1.91 -4.60 -14.05
CA ASP A 53 2.70 -4.17 -15.20
C ASP A 53 3.70 -3.06 -14.82
N TYR A 54 3.31 -2.17 -13.91
CA TYR A 54 4.06 -0.97 -13.54
C TYR A 54 4.74 -1.07 -12.17
N ALA A 55 4.72 -2.23 -11.53
CA ALA A 55 5.45 -2.48 -10.30
C ALA A 55 6.95 -2.18 -10.44
N GLU A 56 7.63 -1.98 -9.32
CA GLU A 56 9.09 -1.84 -9.33
C GLU A 56 9.73 -3.18 -9.78
N PRO A 57 10.65 -3.18 -10.78
CA PRO A 57 11.02 -4.41 -11.49
C PRO A 57 11.86 -5.41 -10.67
N ASN A 58 12.53 -4.99 -9.60
CA ASN A 58 13.37 -5.87 -8.79
C ASN A 58 12.60 -6.47 -7.61
N SER A 59 11.91 -5.61 -6.84
CA SER A 59 11.10 -6.02 -5.69
C SER A 59 9.74 -6.58 -6.08
N LEU A 60 9.22 -6.19 -7.24
CA LEU A 60 7.85 -6.41 -7.74
C LEU A 60 6.76 -5.79 -6.84
N LEU A 61 7.14 -4.92 -5.90
CA LEU A 61 6.23 -4.18 -5.04
C LEU A 61 5.65 -2.95 -5.75
N GLY A 62 4.58 -2.40 -5.18
CA GLY A 62 3.94 -1.18 -5.67
C GLY A 62 4.86 0.02 -5.55
N ARG A 63 5.10 0.73 -6.66
CA ARG A 63 5.84 1.99 -6.64
C ARG A 63 5.11 3.03 -5.79
N GLU A 64 5.84 3.99 -5.27
CA GLU A 64 5.25 5.20 -4.69
C GLU A 64 4.48 5.97 -5.77
N ARG A 65 5.09 6.13 -6.95
CA ARG A 65 4.46 6.72 -8.13
C ARG A 65 5.04 6.14 -9.42
N TYR A 66 4.26 6.23 -10.47
CA TYR A 66 4.63 5.82 -11.81
C TYR A 66 4.53 7.02 -12.76
N HIS A 67 5.60 7.31 -13.49
CA HIS A 67 5.66 8.35 -14.50
C HIS A 67 5.66 7.72 -15.89
N GLU A 68 4.63 7.98 -16.69
CA GLU A 68 4.49 7.41 -18.04
C GLU A 68 5.60 7.86 -19.01
N ASP A 69 6.13 9.06 -18.81
CA ASP A 69 7.26 9.60 -19.58
C ASP A 69 8.62 9.06 -19.11
N ASN A 70 8.63 8.22 -18.07
CA ASN A 70 9.82 7.67 -17.42
C ASN A 70 10.80 8.75 -16.91
N ILE A 71 10.33 9.97 -16.64
CA ILE A 71 11.11 11.06 -16.05
C ILE A 71 10.80 11.12 -14.55
N TYR A 72 11.81 10.93 -13.72
CA TYR A 72 11.72 10.90 -12.26
C TYR A 72 12.54 12.03 -11.64
N PRO A 73 12.03 13.27 -11.58
CA PRO A 73 12.80 14.44 -11.15
C PRO A 73 13.20 14.39 -9.67
N GLN A 74 12.53 13.59 -8.85
CA GLN A 74 12.85 13.38 -7.44
C GLN A 74 13.73 12.15 -7.20
N ASN A 75 14.23 11.51 -8.24
CA ASN A 75 14.99 10.27 -8.19
C ASN A 75 14.26 9.13 -7.46
N ASP A 76 12.96 9.08 -7.60
CA ASP A 76 12.03 8.17 -6.91
C ASP A 76 11.61 6.95 -7.75
N LYS A 77 12.30 6.72 -8.86
CA LYS A 77 12.02 5.61 -9.80
C LYS A 77 11.93 4.23 -9.13
N HIS A 78 12.77 4.00 -8.14
CA HIS A 78 12.84 2.73 -7.42
C HIS A 78 12.25 2.80 -6.01
N VAL A 79 11.53 3.87 -5.69
CA VAL A 79 10.84 3.97 -4.41
C VAL A 79 9.55 3.15 -4.45
N VAL A 80 9.40 2.22 -3.51
CA VAL A 80 8.18 1.44 -3.30
C VAL A 80 7.53 1.85 -1.98
N THR A 81 6.19 1.87 -1.97
CA THR A 81 5.41 2.16 -0.78
C THR A 81 5.02 0.87 -0.07
N THR A 82 5.24 0.81 1.22
CA THR A 82 5.03 -0.40 2.02
C THR A 82 3.54 -0.73 2.15
N GLY A 83 2.73 0.19 2.64
CA GLY A 83 1.29 -0.03 2.79
C GLY A 83 0.56 -0.18 1.47
N GLY A 84 0.91 0.64 0.46
CA GLY A 84 0.36 0.50 -0.89
C GLY A 84 0.67 -0.86 -1.50
N SER A 85 1.84 -1.44 -1.22
CA SER A 85 2.15 -2.81 -1.64
C SER A 85 1.25 -3.86 -0.99
N GLY A 86 0.78 -3.63 0.25
CA GLY A 86 -0.21 -4.50 0.89
C GLY A 86 -1.53 -4.57 0.11
N PHE A 87 -2.03 -3.43 -0.36
CA PHE A 87 -3.18 -3.39 -1.28
C PHE A 87 -2.86 -4.04 -2.62
N GLY A 88 -1.63 -3.89 -3.11
CA GLY A 88 -1.14 -4.57 -4.32
C GLY A 88 -1.20 -6.09 -4.21
N LEU A 89 -0.82 -6.66 -3.06
CA LEU A 89 -0.95 -8.10 -2.80
C LEU A 89 -2.40 -8.56 -2.90
N ALA A 90 -3.35 -7.84 -2.30
CA ALA A 90 -4.77 -8.13 -2.41
C ALA A 90 -5.27 -8.03 -3.87
N THR A 91 -4.80 -7.04 -4.61
CA THR A 91 -5.13 -6.84 -6.03
C THR A 91 -4.65 -8.01 -6.90
N VAL A 92 -3.46 -8.58 -6.61
CA VAL A 92 -2.96 -9.80 -7.28
C VAL A 92 -3.90 -10.98 -7.05
N LEU A 93 -4.40 -11.18 -5.83
CA LEU A 93 -5.37 -12.25 -5.53
C LEU A 93 -6.68 -12.09 -6.32
N VAL A 94 -7.20 -10.86 -6.41
CA VAL A 94 -8.35 -10.54 -7.26
C VAL A 94 -8.04 -10.88 -8.71
N GLY A 95 -6.84 -10.56 -9.19
CA GLY A 95 -6.39 -10.88 -10.55
C GLY A 95 -6.42 -12.38 -10.85
N VAL A 96 -5.99 -13.21 -9.90
CA VAL A 96 -6.05 -14.68 -10.00
C VAL A 96 -7.52 -15.17 -10.01
N GLU A 97 -8.34 -14.76 -9.04
CA GLU A 97 -9.74 -15.16 -8.92
C GLU A 97 -10.59 -14.76 -10.15
N ARG A 98 -10.28 -13.61 -10.74
CA ARG A 98 -10.98 -13.11 -11.94
C ARG A 98 -10.40 -13.67 -13.24
N GLY A 99 -9.35 -14.50 -13.19
CA GLY A 99 -8.67 -15.04 -14.36
C GLY A 99 -7.97 -13.98 -15.23
N PHE A 100 -7.58 -12.84 -14.63
CA PHE A 100 -6.83 -11.78 -15.35
C PHE A 100 -5.35 -12.13 -15.46
N ILE A 101 -4.82 -12.90 -14.51
CA ILE A 101 -3.44 -13.38 -14.47
C ILE A 101 -3.42 -14.88 -14.12
N PRO A 102 -2.44 -15.65 -14.64
CA PRO A 102 -2.27 -17.06 -14.31
C PRO A 102 -1.86 -17.24 -12.83
N ARG A 103 -2.48 -18.22 -12.16
CA ARG A 103 -2.19 -18.54 -10.75
C ARG A 103 -0.72 -18.85 -10.50
N GLU A 104 -0.09 -19.64 -11.39
CA GLU A 104 1.33 -20.00 -11.26
C GLU A 104 2.27 -18.78 -11.36
N GLU A 105 1.96 -17.83 -12.25
CA GLU A 105 2.73 -16.58 -12.36
C GLU A 105 2.58 -15.73 -11.11
N ALA A 106 1.36 -15.65 -10.56
CA ALA A 106 1.10 -14.96 -9.32
C ALA A 106 1.92 -15.55 -8.16
N VAL A 107 1.95 -16.87 -8.01
CA VAL A 107 2.75 -17.56 -6.98
C VAL A 107 4.24 -17.26 -7.11
N LYS A 108 4.81 -17.31 -8.31
CA LYS A 108 6.23 -16.97 -8.55
C LYS A 108 6.52 -15.52 -8.16
N ARG A 109 5.66 -14.62 -8.57
CA ARG A 109 5.81 -13.18 -8.29
C ARG A 109 5.69 -12.88 -6.80
N LEU A 110 4.69 -13.44 -6.14
CA LEU A 110 4.50 -13.31 -4.70
C LEU A 110 5.67 -13.88 -3.89
N ASN A 111 6.25 -15.00 -4.31
CA ASN A 111 7.48 -15.53 -3.70
C ASN A 111 8.64 -14.53 -3.80
N THR A 112 8.84 -13.89 -4.96
CA THR A 112 9.87 -12.85 -5.13
C THR A 112 9.64 -11.67 -4.21
N MET A 113 8.38 -11.21 -4.08
CA MET A 113 8.02 -10.12 -3.16
C MET A 113 8.31 -10.50 -1.70
N MET A 114 7.93 -11.70 -1.25
CA MET A 114 8.18 -12.15 0.13
C MET A 114 9.68 -12.30 0.41
N ASP A 115 10.47 -12.84 -0.54
CA ASP A 115 11.91 -12.97 -0.43
C ASP A 115 12.62 -11.61 -0.38
N PHE A 116 12.11 -10.60 -1.10
CA PHE A 116 12.58 -9.23 -1.00
C PHE A 116 12.27 -8.64 0.36
N LEU A 117 11.03 -8.73 0.82
CA LEU A 117 10.59 -8.19 2.12
C LEU A 117 11.32 -8.83 3.30
N ALA A 118 11.70 -10.09 3.20
CA ALA A 118 12.49 -10.78 4.21
C ALA A 118 13.92 -10.22 4.36
N LYS A 119 14.48 -9.63 3.28
CA LYS A 119 15.83 -9.07 3.22
C LYS A 119 15.87 -7.56 3.40
N ALA A 120 14.74 -6.88 3.19
CA ALA A 120 14.62 -5.44 3.34
C ALA A 120 14.88 -4.98 4.78
N ASP A 121 15.26 -3.72 4.96
CA ASP A 121 15.47 -3.15 6.29
C ASP A 121 14.17 -3.26 7.12
N ARG A 122 14.34 -3.76 8.35
CA ARG A 122 13.28 -3.90 9.33
C ARG A 122 13.73 -3.35 10.69
N PHE A 123 12.84 -2.63 11.34
CA PHE A 123 13.08 -1.94 12.59
C PHE A 123 12.16 -2.54 13.66
N HIS A 124 12.72 -3.41 14.51
CA HIS A 124 11.93 -4.26 15.40
C HIS A 124 10.82 -5.01 14.66
N GLY A 125 11.15 -5.47 13.45
CA GLY A 125 10.25 -6.22 12.59
C GLY A 125 9.33 -5.39 11.70
N ALA A 126 9.12 -4.10 11.95
CA ALA A 126 8.37 -3.23 11.06
C ALA A 126 9.22 -2.75 9.88
N TRP A 127 8.60 -2.59 8.71
CA TRP A 127 9.20 -1.95 7.55
C TRP A 127 9.04 -0.43 7.63
N SER A 128 9.84 0.29 6.86
CA SER A 128 9.71 1.75 6.72
C SER A 128 8.55 2.11 5.80
N HIS A 129 8.15 3.38 5.83
CA HIS A 129 7.13 3.94 4.94
C HIS A 129 7.48 3.69 3.47
N TRP A 130 8.71 4.05 3.09
CA TRP A 130 9.27 3.82 1.77
C TRP A 130 10.52 2.95 1.83
N ILE A 131 10.65 2.08 0.83
CA ILE A 131 11.80 1.18 0.65
C ILE A 131 12.35 1.39 -0.77
N HIS A 132 13.67 1.34 -0.91
CA HIS A 132 14.30 1.29 -2.22
C HIS A 132 14.17 -0.09 -2.83
N GLY A 133 13.43 -0.23 -3.92
CA GLY A 133 13.03 -1.50 -4.51
C GLY A 133 14.16 -2.39 -5.02
N GLU A 134 15.36 -1.84 -5.29
CA GLU A 134 16.52 -2.65 -5.68
C GLU A 134 17.32 -3.13 -4.48
N THR A 135 17.45 -2.30 -3.43
CA THR A 135 18.39 -2.55 -2.34
C THR A 135 17.74 -3.01 -1.06
N GLY A 136 16.43 -2.85 -0.90
CA GLY A 136 15.70 -3.11 0.33
C GLY A 136 15.98 -2.11 1.46
N LYS A 137 16.71 -1.02 1.17
CA LYS A 137 17.06 -0.01 2.15
C LYS A 137 15.92 0.97 2.38
N VAL A 138 15.84 1.48 3.61
CA VAL A 138 14.89 2.56 3.93
C VAL A 138 15.14 3.77 3.06
N VAL A 139 14.06 4.34 2.50
CA VAL A 139 14.04 5.67 1.90
C VAL A 139 13.27 6.57 2.87
N PRO A 140 13.91 7.60 3.45
CA PRO A 140 13.24 8.45 4.42
C PRO A 140 12.02 9.17 3.80
N PHE A 141 10.85 9.01 4.42
CA PHE A 141 9.66 9.80 4.08
C PHE A 141 9.80 11.24 4.56
N GLY A 142 10.48 11.40 5.69
CA GLY A 142 10.84 12.68 6.28
C GLY A 142 12.08 12.54 7.14
N ARG A 143 12.66 13.66 7.60
CA ARG A 143 13.93 13.65 8.34
C ARG A 143 13.94 12.68 9.53
N LYS A 144 12.84 12.61 10.29
CA LYS A 144 12.71 11.72 11.45
C LYS A 144 11.94 10.45 11.13
N ASP A 145 11.37 10.35 9.94
CA ASP A 145 10.67 9.20 9.41
C ASP A 145 11.61 8.42 8.49
N ASN A 146 12.61 7.81 9.12
CA ASN A 146 13.70 7.06 8.48
C ASN A 146 13.91 5.68 9.14
N GLY A 147 12.86 5.14 9.71
CA GLY A 147 12.88 3.87 10.42
C GLY A 147 11.62 3.07 10.19
N GLY A 148 11.16 2.32 11.21
CA GLY A 148 9.95 1.51 11.13
C GLY A 148 8.68 2.34 11.22
N ASP A 149 7.80 2.15 10.26
CA ASP A 149 6.44 2.69 10.23
C ASP A 149 5.46 1.55 10.53
N LEU A 150 4.82 1.60 11.71
CA LEU A 150 3.95 0.53 12.18
C LEU A 150 2.62 0.49 11.43
N VAL A 151 2.14 1.63 10.95
CA VAL A 151 0.85 1.74 10.23
C VAL A 151 0.99 1.22 8.82
N GLU A 152 2.01 1.65 8.08
CA GLU A 152 2.33 1.11 6.76
C GLU A 152 2.64 -0.39 6.82
N THR A 153 3.35 -0.82 7.86
CA THR A 153 3.58 -2.24 8.15
C THR A 153 2.28 -3.00 8.37
N ALA A 154 1.28 -2.42 9.03
CA ALA A 154 -0.01 -3.05 9.24
C ALA A 154 -0.78 -3.23 7.92
N PHE A 155 -0.77 -2.24 7.04
CA PHE A 155 -1.37 -2.38 5.71
C PHE A 155 -0.66 -3.44 4.86
N LEU A 156 0.68 -3.46 4.87
CA LEU A 156 1.44 -4.52 4.18
C LEU A 156 1.10 -5.90 4.75
N THR A 157 1.09 -6.03 6.07
CA THR A 157 0.80 -7.28 6.76
C THR A 157 -0.61 -7.78 6.46
N SER A 158 -1.59 -6.89 6.30
CA SER A 158 -2.94 -7.27 5.87
C SER A 158 -2.91 -7.98 4.53
N GLY A 159 -2.17 -7.45 3.55
CA GLY A 159 -1.98 -8.11 2.26
C GLY A 159 -1.22 -9.44 2.37
N ILE A 160 -0.15 -9.49 3.17
CA ILE A 160 0.62 -10.72 3.43
C ILE A 160 -0.27 -11.81 4.02
N LEU A 161 -1.12 -11.48 4.98
CA LEU A 161 -2.05 -12.45 5.59
C LEU A 161 -3.14 -12.90 4.61
N MET A 162 -3.63 -12.04 3.72
CA MET A 162 -4.52 -12.45 2.63
C MET A 162 -3.85 -13.47 1.71
N VAL A 163 -2.59 -13.25 1.33
CA VAL A 163 -1.80 -14.21 0.52
C VAL A 163 -1.66 -15.53 1.27
N ARG A 164 -1.30 -15.50 2.55
CA ARG A 164 -1.20 -16.70 3.41
C ARG A 164 -2.50 -17.51 3.38
N GLU A 165 -3.61 -16.87 3.69
CA GLU A 165 -4.90 -17.55 3.77
C GLU A 165 -5.38 -18.13 2.44
N TYR A 166 -5.08 -17.42 1.34
CA TYR A 166 -5.50 -17.83 0.00
C TYR A 166 -4.72 -19.06 -0.51
N PHE A 167 -3.44 -19.22 -0.12
CA PHE A 167 -2.57 -20.28 -0.63
C PHE A 167 -2.28 -21.41 0.38
N LYS A 168 -2.68 -21.31 1.63
CA LYS A 168 -2.32 -22.28 2.70
C LYS A 168 -2.71 -23.72 2.44
N ASP A 169 -3.81 -23.94 1.71
CA ASP A 169 -4.34 -25.26 1.40
C ASP A 169 -4.03 -25.75 -0.02
N GLY A 170 -3.18 -25.00 -0.75
CA GLY A 170 -2.80 -25.27 -2.12
C GLY A 170 -1.74 -26.39 -2.29
N ASN A 171 -1.04 -26.34 -3.41
CA ASN A 171 0.06 -27.27 -3.69
C ASN A 171 1.30 -26.98 -2.80
N ALA A 172 2.39 -27.73 -2.99
CA ALA A 172 3.60 -27.59 -2.17
C ALA A 172 4.26 -26.22 -2.25
N GLU A 173 4.30 -25.60 -3.45
CA GLU A 173 4.86 -24.27 -3.67
C GLU A 173 3.99 -23.17 -3.01
N GLU A 174 2.69 -23.29 -3.13
CA GLU A 174 1.70 -22.39 -2.51
C GLU A 174 1.77 -22.46 -0.98
N LYS A 175 1.89 -23.66 -0.41
CA LYS A 175 2.07 -23.86 1.05
C LYS A 175 3.39 -23.25 1.53
N ALA A 176 4.47 -23.38 0.75
CA ALA A 176 5.74 -22.73 1.08
C ALA A 176 5.63 -21.19 1.05
N LEU A 177 4.90 -20.62 0.09
CA LEU A 177 4.61 -19.20 0.04
C LEU A 177 3.80 -18.76 1.28
N ALA A 178 2.77 -19.51 1.65
CA ALA A 178 1.96 -19.22 2.84
C ALA A 178 2.80 -19.27 4.13
N GLN A 179 3.74 -20.20 4.23
CA GLN A 179 4.68 -20.27 5.36
C GLN A 179 5.60 -19.05 5.42
N LYS A 180 6.17 -18.58 4.30
CA LYS A 180 6.96 -17.35 4.26
C LYS A 180 6.15 -16.14 4.74
N CYS A 181 4.91 -16.01 4.32
CA CYS A 181 4.00 -14.98 4.78
C CYS A 181 3.79 -15.02 6.31
N ASP A 182 3.61 -16.20 6.86
CA ASP A 182 3.43 -16.42 8.30
C ASP A 182 4.68 -16.03 9.10
N GLU A 183 5.87 -16.39 8.60
CA GLU A 183 7.15 -16.03 9.20
C GLU A 183 7.40 -14.51 9.21
N LEU A 184 7.07 -13.82 8.10
CA LEU A 184 7.19 -12.35 8.02
C LEU A 184 6.29 -11.67 9.06
N TRP A 185 5.04 -12.11 9.18
CA TRP A 185 4.10 -11.58 10.17
C TRP A 185 4.56 -11.82 11.60
N LYS A 186 4.94 -13.06 11.93
CA LYS A 186 5.44 -13.43 13.27
C LYS A 186 6.68 -12.66 13.69
N GLY A 187 7.46 -12.17 12.73
CA GLY A 187 8.67 -11.40 12.99
C GLY A 187 8.45 -9.92 13.32
N ILE A 188 7.20 -9.43 13.41
CA ILE A 188 6.91 -8.04 13.75
C ILE A 188 6.73 -7.91 15.26
N ALA A 189 7.58 -7.13 15.90
CA ALA A 189 7.53 -6.89 17.35
C ALA A 189 6.52 -5.78 17.69
N TRP A 190 5.22 -6.07 17.54
CA TRP A 190 4.14 -5.10 17.79
C TRP A 190 4.21 -4.48 19.18
N ASN A 191 4.49 -5.30 20.21
CA ASN A 191 4.62 -4.84 21.58
C ASN A 191 5.81 -3.89 21.80
N TRP A 192 6.84 -3.92 20.96
CA TRP A 192 7.91 -2.93 20.99
C TRP A 192 7.37 -1.50 20.78
N TYR A 193 6.41 -1.36 19.90
CA TYR A 193 5.82 -0.08 19.53
C TYR A 193 4.88 0.49 20.58
N THR A 194 4.79 -0.12 21.76
CA THR A 194 4.21 0.49 22.97
C THR A 194 5.20 1.38 23.72
N LYS A 195 6.40 1.62 23.18
CA LYS A 195 7.41 2.51 23.78
C LYS A 195 7.75 2.16 25.24
N GLY A 196 7.96 0.87 25.49
CA GLY A 196 8.33 0.37 26.82
C GLY A 196 7.14 -0.01 27.71
N GLY A 197 5.98 -0.32 27.12
CA GLY A 197 4.78 -0.79 27.82
C GLY A 197 3.74 0.27 28.12
N GLU A 198 3.82 1.43 27.46
CA GLU A 198 2.72 2.41 27.44
C GLU A 198 1.46 1.76 26.85
N LYS A 199 0.29 2.18 27.33
CA LYS A 199 -1.00 1.62 26.88
C LYS A 199 -1.50 2.27 25.59
N VAL A 200 -0.59 2.43 24.63
CA VAL A 200 -0.86 2.99 23.29
C VAL A 200 0.23 2.51 22.34
N LEU A 201 -0.12 2.32 21.05
CA LEU A 201 0.87 2.10 20.00
C LEU A 201 1.38 3.41 19.44
N TYR A 202 2.64 3.44 19.06
CA TYR A 202 3.29 4.56 18.40
C TYR A 202 3.51 4.26 16.92
N TRP A 203 3.33 5.27 16.08
CA TRP A 203 3.44 5.15 14.62
C TRP A 203 4.82 4.77 14.17
N HIS A 204 5.82 5.43 14.72
CA HIS A 204 7.17 5.41 14.17
C HIS A 204 8.26 5.23 15.22
N TRP A 205 9.29 4.46 14.88
CA TRP A 205 10.55 4.38 15.60
C TRP A 205 11.72 4.37 14.62
N SER A 206 12.81 5.03 14.96
CA SER A 206 14.02 5.11 14.15
C SER A 206 15.28 4.85 14.97
N PRO A 207 16.31 4.17 14.44
CA PRO A 207 17.55 3.96 15.15
C PRO A 207 18.30 5.27 15.44
N GLU A 208 18.12 6.29 14.58
CA GLU A 208 18.78 7.59 14.71
C GLU A 208 18.04 8.54 15.65
N TYR A 209 16.73 8.62 15.52
CA TYR A 209 15.88 9.57 16.28
C TYR A 209 15.07 8.92 17.38
N GLN A 210 15.13 7.60 17.53
CA GLN A 210 14.37 6.85 18.51
C GLN A 210 12.87 7.19 18.45
N TRP A 211 12.28 7.56 19.54
CA TRP A 211 10.87 7.94 19.67
C TRP A 211 10.62 9.45 19.47
N GLU A 212 11.54 10.19 18.83
CA GLU A 212 11.45 11.66 18.76
C GLU A 212 10.21 12.17 17.99
N MET A 213 9.66 11.41 17.04
CA MET A 213 8.38 11.74 16.41
C MET A 213 7.23 11.70 17.40
N ASN A 214 7.26 10.81 18.39
CA ASN A 214 6.33 10.72 19.50
C ASN A 214 4.85 10.83 19.08
N PHE A 215 4.45 10.05 18.08
CA PHE A 215 3.11 10.10 17.47
C PHE A 215 2.27 8.89 17.93
N PRO A 216 1.46 9.00 19.00
CA PRO A 216 0.59 7.92 19.45
C PRO A 216 -0.58 7.72 18.50
N LEU A 217 -0.92 6.46 18.22
CA LEU A 217 -2.06 6.06 17.41
C LEU A 217 -3.33 6.09 18.26
N GLN A 218 -4.15 7.10 18.10
CA GLN A 218 -5.32 7.31 18.93
C GLN A 218 -6.56 7.66 18.13
N GLY A 219 -7.65 7.00 18.46
CA GLY A 219 -8.99 7.36 18.02
C GLY A 219 -9.20 7.19 16.52
N TYR A 220 -10.28 7.41 16.06
CA TYR A 220 -11.05 7.14 14.86
C TYR A 220 -10.34 7.55 13.54
N ASN A 221 -9.45 6.71 13.04
CA ASN A 221 -8.71 6.90 11.78
C ASN A 221 -8.35 5.52 11.16
N GLU A 222 -7.54 5.51 10.11
CA GLU A 222 -7.10 4.31 9.38
C GLU A 222 -6.30 3.30 10.22
N CYS A 223 -5.77 3.71 11.38
CA CYS A 223 -4.85 2.90 12.18
C CYS A 223 -5.53 1.78 12.99
N LEU A 224 -6.85 1.58 12.91
CA LEU A 224 -7.54 0.50 13.64
C LEU A 224 -6.95 -0.87 13.32
N ILE A 225 -6.62 -1.12 12.06
CA ILE A 225 -6.04 -2.40 11.63
C ILE A 225 -4.71 -2.70 12.33
N THR A 226 -3.93 -1.68 12.68
CA THR A 226 -2.67 -1.81 13.42
C THR A 226 -2.92 -2.44 14.79
N TYR A 227 -3.93 -1.99 15.51
CA TYR A 227 -4.31 -2.56 16.81
C TYR A 227 -4.88 -3.97 16.69
N ILE A 228 -5.68 -4.24 15.66
CA ILE A 228 -6.22 -5.59 15.42
C ILE A 228 -5.09 -6.58 15.18
N LEU A 229 -4.13 -6.26 14.32
CA LEU A 229 -2.98 -7.11 14.04
C LEU A 229 -2.07 -7.25 15.26
N ALA A 230 -1.79 -6.16 15.95
CA ALA A 230 -0.97 -6.20 17.17
C ALA A 230 -1.59 -7.06 18.26
N ALA A 231 -2.90 -6.97 18.49
CA ALA A 231 -3.61 -7.79 19.48
C ALA A 231 -3.70 -9.27 19.08
N SER A 232 -3.74 -9.56 17.77
CA SER A 232 -3.83 -10.93 17.25
C SER A 232 -2.48 -11.59 16.96
N SER A 233 -1.36 -10.89 17.17
CA SER A 233 -0.02 -11.43 16.92
C SER A 233 0.24 -12.68 17.78
N PRO A 234 0.69 -13.80 17.18
CA PRO A 234 0.96 -15.03 17.93
C PRO A 234 2.28 -14.99 18.72
N THR A 235 3.14 -14.00 18.48
CA THR A 235 4.49 -13.91 19.02
C THR A 235 4.73 -12.66 19.86
N HIS A 236 4.17 -11.53 19.46
CA HIS A 236 4.44 -10.21 20.03
C HIS A 236 3.15 -9.41 20.25
N ALA A 237 2.13 -10.07 20.80
CA ALA A 237 0.83 -9.43 21.04
C ALA A 237 0.93 -8.28 22.03
N ILE A 238 0.10 -7.28 21.83
CA ILE A 238 -0.23 -6.27 22.84
C ILE A 238 -1.35 -6.78 23.76
N ASP A 239 -1.46 -6.23 24.96
CA ASP A 239 -2.57 -6.52 25.84
C ASP A 239 -3.85 -5.74 25.47
N ALA A 240 -5.00 -6.19 25.97
CA ALA A 240 -6.29 -5.57 25.68
C ALA A 240 -6.36 -4.11 26.16
N GLU A 241 -5.66 -3.78 27.28
CA GLU A 241 -5.60 -2.43 27.82
C GLU A 241 -4.98 -1.44 26.83
N THR A 242 -4.00 -1.88 26.03
CA THR A 242 -3.38 -1.05 24.99
C THR A 242 -4.41 -0.64 23.93
N TYR A 243 -5.36 -1.51 23.59
CA TYR A 243 -6.46 -1.14 22.70
C TYR A 243 -7.45 -0.16 23.37
N TYR A 244 -7.90 -0.50 24.60
CA TYR A 244 -8.91 0.32 25.27
C TYR A 244 -8.41 1.71 25.67
N GLN A 245 -7.20 1.82 26.19
CA GLN A 245 -6.62 3.10 26.60
C GLN A 245 -6.05 3.86 25.40
N GLY A 246 -5.33 3.18 24.52
CA GLY A 246 -4.71 3.78 23.33
C GLY A 246 -5.72 4.12 22.25
N TRP A 247 -6.22 3.12 21.54
CA TRP A 247 -7.12 3.35 20.41
C TRP A 247 -8.43 4.01 20.84
N THR A 248 -9.18 3.38 21.74
CA THR A 248 -10.50 3.89 22.14
C THR A 248 -10.43 5.05 23.12
N ARG A 249 -9.24 5.34 23.70
CA ARG A 249 -9.05 6.36 24.72
C ARG A 249 -10.09 6.29 25.85
N ASN A 250 -10.46 5.05 26.21
CA ASN A 250 -11.57 4.77 27.16
C ASN A 250 -12.89 5.45 26.76
N GLY A 251 -13.14 5.63 25.46
CA GLY A 251 -14.33 6.28 24.95
C GLY A 251 -14.37 7.80 25.08
N THR A 252 -13.28 8.46 25.44
CA THR A 252 -13.27 9.92 25.66
C THR A 252 -13.46 10.76 24.41
N TYR A 253 -13.39 10.16 23.22
CA TYR A 253 -13.72 10.85 21.96
C TYR A 253 -15.19 10.75 21.58
N LEU A 254 -16.00 9.96 22.29
CA LEU A 254 -17.43 9.92 22.10
C LEU A 254 -18.03 11.27 22.53
N THR A 255 -18.91 11.83 21.74
CA THR A 255 -19.55 13.09 22.01
C THR A 255 -21.07 12.92 22.07
N ASP A 256 -21.76 13.80 22.80
CA ASP A 256 -23.23 13.87 22.80
C ASP A 256 -23.79 14.47 21.50
N LYS A 257 -22.89 14.88 20.59
CA LYS A 257 -23.27 15.46 19.31
C LYS A 257 -23.54 14.32 18.33
N SER A 258 -24.63 14.42 17.62
CA SER A 258 -24.90 13.54 16.48
C SER A 258 -24.67 14.28 15.17
N LYS A 259 -24.16 13.56 14.16
CA LYS A 259 -24.11 14.02 12.78
C LYS A 259 -24.84 13.01 11.91
N TYR A 260 -25.81 13.49 11.15
CA TYR A 260 -26.70 12.62 10.37
C TYR A 260 -27.44 11.58 11.23
N GLY A 261 -27.75 11.89 12.49
CA GLY A 261 -28.43 10.98 13.41
C GLY A 261 -27.53 9.89 14.03
N LEU A 262 -26.22 9.93 13.77
CA LEU A 262 -25.23 9.02 14.34
C LEU A 262 -24.43 9.73 15.44
N PRO A 263 -24.16 9.09 16.58
CA PRO A 263 -23.25 9.64 17.60
C PRO A 263 -21.83 9.74 17.02
N LEU A 264 -21.12 10.80 17.39
CA LEU A 264 -19.72 11.03 17.01
C LEU A 264 -18.82 10.80 18.21
#